data_425dce60b5df4d4725128d7e535b32fc
#
_entry.id   425dce60b5df4d4725128d7e535b32fc
#
_cell.length_a   1.000
_cell.length_b   1.000
_cell.length_c   1.000
_cell.angle_alpha   90.00
_cell.angle_beta   90.00
_cell.angle_gamma   90.00
#
_symmetry.space_group_name_H-M   'P 1'
#
loop_
_entity.id
_entity.type
_entity.pdbx_description
1 polymer ?
#
loop_
_entity_poly.entity_id
_entity_poly.type
_entity_poly.pdbx_seq_one_letter_code
_entity_poly.pdbx_strand_id
1 'polypeptide(L)'
;SAIVDFKVDVPGTFILVDHSLFRAFNKGALGMLKVEGPPNLLVYSGKEVDAVYLGQQAEAGSEAEKKVASLQAQMKAAIQSDPKIASLTKEIQVEKGKQVFMQTCFVCHQVDGQGIAGQIPPLGKSDFLMADKERSVRIVLQGLTGEQTVNGKQFNGIMLPLNYLADDQIANVLTYVRNHFGTSGDAGTPGPARTTRTATPPPPPP
;
A
#
# COMPACT_ATOMS: atom_id res chain seq x y z
N SER A 1 -37.97 23.69 2.42
CA SER A 1 -37.16 24.12 3.53
C SER A 1 -37.48 23.31 4.78
N ALA A 2 -36.49 22.95 5.55
CA ALA A 2 -36.64 22.27 6.84
C ALA A 2 -35.98 23.13 7.93
N ILE A 3 -36.61 23.18 9.08
CA ILE A 3 -35.99 23.76 10.30
C ILE A 3 -35.70 22.58 11.21
N VAL A 4 -34.48 22.52 11.70
CA VAL A 4 -34.03 21.45 12.58
C VAL A 4 -33.38 22.09 13.80
N ASP A 5 -33.93 21.76 14.98
CA ASP A 5 -33.35 22.13 16.26
C ASP A 5 -32.55 20.96 16.83
N PHE A 6 -31.32 21.23 17.23
CA PHE A 6 -30.48 20.23 17.86
C PHE A 6 -29.53 20.90 18.87
N LYS A 7 -29.09 20.13 19.86
CA LYS A 7 -28.15 20.57 20.88
C LYS A 7 -26.78 19.99 20.59
N VAL A 8 -25.74 20.82 20.71
CA VAL A 8 -24.37 20.39 20.63
C VAL A 8 -23.70 20.62 21.99
N ASP A 9 -23.32 19.54 22.64
CA ASP A 9 -22.79 19.56 23.99
C ASP A 9 -21.26 19.76 24.07
N VAL A 10 -20.61 19.83 22.91
CA VAL A 10 -19.15 19.97 22.81
C VAL A 10 -18.80 21.15 21.93
N PRO A 11 -17.95 22.11 22.40
CA PRO A 11 -17.44 23.17 21.55
C PRO A 11 -16.49 22.59 20.48
N GLY A 12 -16.49 23.18 19.29
CA GLY A 12 -15.65 22.72 18.19
C GLY A 12 -16.14 23.20 16.83
N THR A 13 -15.44 22.81 15.79
CA THR A 13 -15.86 23.06 14.42
C THR A 13 -16.29 21.74 13.78
N PHE A 14 -17.56 21.67 13.40
CA PHE A 14 -18.17 20.48 12.80
C PHE A 14 -18.39 20.72 11.32
N ILE A 15 -18.02 19.77 10.50
CA ILE A 15 -18.22 19.84 9.05
C ILE A 15 -19.57 19.22 8.71
N LEU A 16 -20.42 20.01 8.08
CA LEU A 16 -21.71 19.58 7.55
C LEU A 16 -21.51 19.20 6.08
N VAL A 17 -21.67 17.93 5.77
CA VAL A 17 -21.40 17.38 4.43
C VAL A 17 -22.67 16.79 3.84
N ASP A 18 -23.02 17.18 2.63
CA ASP A 18 -24.01 16.43 1.84
C ASP A 18 -23.37 15.07 1.45
N HIS A 19 -23.94 13.97 1.92
CA HIS A 19 -23.44 12.62 1.63
C HIS A 19 -23.56 12.17 0.16
N SER A 20 -24.12 12.99 -0.71
CA SER A 20 -23.87 12.85 -2.14
C SER A 20 -22.48 13.38 -2.46
N LEU A 21 -21.50 12.49 -2.57
CA LEU A 21 -20.08 12.82 -2.78
C LEU A 21 -19.89 13.79 -3.96
N PHE A 22 -20.64 13.60 -5.02
CA PHE A 22 -20.59 14.46 -6.19
C PHE A 22 -21.03 15.90 -5.88
N ARG A 23 -22.08 16.11 -5.06
CA ARG A 23 -22.52 17.45 -4.65
C ARG A 23 -21.58 18.08 -3.64
N ALA A 24 -21.06 17.29 -2.70
CA ALA A 24 -20.14 17.78 -1.68
C ALA A 24 -18.86 18.33 -2.31
N PHE A 25 -18.20 17.53 -3.15
CA PHE A 25 -16.87 17.91 -3.68
C PHE A 25 -16.94 18.75 -4.96
N ASN A 26 -17.87 18.45 -5.89
CA ASN A 26 -17.91 19.16 -7.17
C ASN A 26 -18.78 20.42 -7.16
N LYS A 27 -19.73 20.55 -6.23
CA LYS A 27 -20.63 21.70 -6.13
C LYS A 27 -20.53 22.46 -4.82
N GLY A 28 -19.56 22.09 -3.96
CA GLY A 28 -19.30 22.78 -2.72
C GLY A 28 -20.43 22.70 -1.70
N ALA A 29 -21.21 21.59 -1.69
CA ALA A 29 -22.27 21.38 -0.70
C ALA A 29 -21.67 20.98 0.67
N LEU A 30 -20.82 21.83 1.18
CA LEU A 30 -20.15 21.74 2.46
C LEU A 30 -20.46 22.96 3.30
N GLY A 31 -20.69 22.76 4.59
CA GLY A 31 -20.86 23.83 5.57
C GLY A 31 -20.00 23.55 6.79
N MET A 32 -19.77 24.58 7.58
CA MET A 32 -19.12 24.47 8.88
C MET A 32 -20.01 25.04 9.97
N LEU A 33 -20.20 24.26 11.04
CA LEU A 33 -20.86 24.71 12.25
C LEU A 33 -19.79 24.94 13.31
N LYS A 34 -19.56 26.19 13.70
CA LYS A 34 -18.69 26.54 14.80
C LYS A 34 -19.52 26.65 16.09
N VAL A 35 -19.18 25.86 17.09
CA VAL A 35 -19.81 25.85 18.40
C VAL A 35 -18.82 26.40 19.40
N GLU A 36 -19.23 27.47 20.09
CA GLU A 36 -18.41 28.13 21.12
C GLU A 36 -19.02 27.85 22.51
N GLY A 37 -18.18 27.62 23.48
CA GLY A 37 -18.59 27.35 24.86
C GLY A 37 -17.45 26.77 25.70
N PRO A 38 -17.69 26.52 26.99
CA PRO A 38 -16.73 25.85 27.84
C PRO A 38 -16.55 24.38 27.40
N PRO A 39 -15.34 23.81 27.53
CA PRO A 39 -15.09 22.39 27.20
C PRO A 39 -15.95 21.47 28.08
N ASN A 40 -16.57 20.48 27.47
CA ASN A 40 -17.33 19.46 28.16
C ASN A 40 -16.47 18.18 28.33
N LEU A 41 -15.74 18.12 29.44
CA LEU A 41 -14.81 17.03 29.73
C LEU A 41 -15.48 15.67 29.99
N LEU A 42 -16.82 15.64 30.14
CA LEU A 42 -17.57 14.38 30.28
C LEU A 42 -17.80 13.72 28.91
N VAL A 43 -17.80 14.49 27.84
CA VAL A 43 -18.04 14.01 26.47
C VAL A 43 -16.74 14.00 25.65
N TYR A 44 -15.88 14.99 25.85
CA TYR A 44 -14.63 15.13 25.12
C TYR A 44 -13.50 15.62 26.05
N SER A 45 -12.35 14.98 25.96
CA SER A 45 -11.20 15.24 26.83
C SER A 45 -10.59 16.63 26.70
N GLY A 46 -11.03 17.44 25.74
CA GLY A 46 -10.47 18.77 25.44
C GLY A 46 -9.12 18.78 24.74
N LYS A 47 -8.57 17.60 24.41
CA LYS A 47 -7.37 17.50 23.60
C LYS A 47 -7.76 17.62 22.13
N GLU A 48 -7.41 18.72 21.50
CA GLU A 48 -7.68 18.96 20.08
C GLU A 48 -6.88 18.02 19.16
N VAL A 49 -5.78 17.48 19.67
CA VAL A 49 -4.84 16.65 18.92
C VAL A 49 -4.46 15.44 19.74
N ASP A 50 -4.79 14.26 19.24
CA ASP A 50 -4.17 13.03 19.68
C ASP A 50 -2.87 12.84 18.88
N ALA A 51 -1.74 13.04 19.53
CA ALA A 51 -0.41 12.91 18.91
C ALA A 51 -0.18 11.51 18.30
N VAL A 52 -0.85 10.49 18.84
CA VAL A 52 -0.80 9.12 18.32
C VAL A 52 -1.59 9.03 17.00
N TYR A 53 -2.76 9.67 16.94
CA TYR A 53 -3.61 9.63 15.75
C TYR A 53 -3.03 10.42 14.57
N LEU A 54 -2.42 11.57 14.83
CA LEU A 54 -1.83 12.42 13.79
C LEU A 54 -0.39 12.05 13.43
N GLY A 55 0.16 11.00 14.02
CA GLY A 55 1.54 10.57 13.75
C GLY A 55 2.59 11.62 14.13
N GLN A 56 2.23 12.64 14.90
CA GLN A 56 3.20 13.56 15.46
C GLN A 56 4.05 12.78 16.44
N GLN A 57 5.34 12.72 16.17
CA GLN A 57 6.30 12.20 17.13
C GLN A 57 6.17 13.06 18.37
N ALA A 58 5.70 12.46 19.46
CA ALA A 58 5.86 13.04 20.77
C ALA A 58 7.33 13.43 20.87
N GLU A 59 7.62 14.68 21.27
CA GLU A 59 9.00 15.10 21.48
C GLU A 59 9.69 14.02 22.30
N ALA A 60 10.76 13.47 21.75
CA ALA A 60 11.50 12.37 22.36
C ALA A 60 12.11 12.85 23.68
N GLY A 61 11.37 12.75 24.76
CA GLY A 61 11.70 13.43 25.98
C GLY A 61 11.73 12.58 27.24
N SER A 62 10.89 11.60 27.41
CA SER A 62 10.90 10.86 28.66
C SER A 62 11.64 9.52 28.55
N GLU A 63 12.37 9.14 29.62
CA GLU A 63 13.00 7.83 29.75
C GLU A 63 11.97 6.68 29.58
N ALA A 64 10.73 6.92 29.98
CA ALA A 64 9.62 5.97 29.79
C ALA A 64 9.28 5.77 28.32
N GLU A 65 9.23 6.82 27.53
CA GLU A 65 8.95 6.75 26.07
C GLU A 65 10.06 6.04 25.31
N LYS A 66 11.30 6.34 25.63
CA LYS A 66 12.47 5.63 25.07
C LYS A 66 12.41 4.13 25.41
N LYS A 67 12.05 3.78 26.64
CA LYS A 67 11.89 2.41 27.06
C LYS A 67 10.74 1.71 26.34
N VAL A 68 9.60 2.37 26.17
CA VAL A 68 8.45 1.84 25.41
C VAL A 68 8.84 1.62 23.95
N ALA A 69 9.50 2.58 23.30
CA ALA A 69 9.95 2.44 21.92
C ALA A 69 10.94 1.26 21.75
N SER A 70 11.86 1.11 22.71
CA SER A 70 12.81 -0.01 22.74
C SER A 70 12.09 -1.36 22.88
N LEU A 71 11.13 -1.46 23.79
CA LEU A 71 10.33 -2.69 23.99
C LEU A 71 9.48 -3.03 22.78
N GLN A 72 8.88 -2.03 22.13
CA GLN A 72 8.13 -2.21 20.88
C GLN A 72 9.04 -2.69 19.73
N ALA A 73 10.24 -2.15 19.62
CA ALA A 73 11.23 -2.60 18.65
C ALA A 73 11.65 -4.06 18.89
N GLN A 74 11.92 -4.43 20.15
CA GLN A 74 12.25 -5.81 20.55
C GLN A 74 11.10 -6.77 20.27
N MET A 75 9.87 -6.39 20.59
CA MET A 75 8.68 -7.20 20.31
C MET A 75 8.50 -7.39 18.80
N LYS A 76 8.65 -6.34 18.00
CA LYS A 76 8.57 -6.41 16.54
C LYS A 76 9.67 -7.31 15.95
N ALA A 77 10.89 -7.23 16.46
CA ALA A 77 11.99 -8.10 16.05
C ALA A 77 11.74 -9.56 16.44
N ALA A 78 11.23 -9.82 17.65
CA ALA A 78 10.88 -11.16 18.11
C ALA A 78 9.76 -11.78 17.24
N ILE A 79 8.73 -11.00 16.91
CA ILE A 79 7.64 -11.41 16.01
C ILE A 79 8.18 -11.76 14.63
N GLN A 80 9.08 -10.95 14.09
CA GLN A 80 9.67 -11.16 12.76
C GLN A 80 10.63 -12.37 12.72
N SER A 81 11.22 -12.74 13.85
CA SER A 81 12.12 -13.90 13.95
C SER A 81 11.39 -15.24 14.17
N ASP A 82 10.12 -15.22 14.52
CA ASP A 82 9.33 -16.45 14.67
C ASP A 82 9.00 -17.05 13.31
N PRO A 83 9.49 -18.26 12.99
CA PRO A 83 9.27 -18.88 11.69
C PRO A 83 7.79 -19.13 11.38
N LYS A 84 6.96 -19.36 12.40
CA LYS A 84 5.52 -19.54 12.23
C LYS A 84 4.83 -18.24 11.83
N ILE A 85 5.22 -17.12 12.44
CA ILE A 85 4.68 -15.80 12.11
C ILE A 85 5.16 -15.38 10.71
N ALA A 86 6.43 -15.65 10.36
CA ALA A 86 6.96 -15.41 9.03
C ALA A 86 6.19 -16.19 7.95
N SER A 87 5.88 -17.47 8.20
CA SER A 87 5.07 -18.30 7.30
C SER A 87 3.67 -17.72 7.12
N LEU A 88 2.97 -17.42 8.21
CA LEU A 88 1.62 -16.85 8.17
C LEU A 88 1.61 -15.48 7.45
N THR A 89 2.61 -14.65 7.69
CA THR A 89 2.76 -13.36 7.00
C THR A 89 2.91 -13.56 5.50
N LYS A 90 3.72 -14.52 5.08
CA LYS A 90 3.90 -14.86 3.68
C LYS A 90 2.61 -15.39 3.05
N GLU A 91 1.87 -16.24 3.73
CA GLU A 91 0.58 -16.75 3.27
C GLU A 91 -0.44 -15.61 3.06
N ILE A 92 -0.55 -14.70 4.02
CA ILE A 92 -1.40 -13.50 3.90
C ILE A 92 -0.97 -12.65 2.70
N GLN A 93 0.32 -12.45 2.49
CA GLN A 93 0.83 -11.71 1.33
C GLN A 93 0.52 -12.40 0.01
N VAL A 94 0.61 -13.73 -0.05
CA VAL A 94 0.26 -14.52 -1.23
C VAL A 94 -1.22 -14.34 -1.57
N GLU A 95 -2.12 -14.43 -0.58
CA GLU A 95 -3.56 -14.23 -0.83
C GLU A 95 -3.90 -12.81 -1.27
N LYS A 96 -3.34 -11.80 -0.61
CA LYS A 96 -3.49 -10.40 -1.04
C LYS A 96 -2.89 -10.15 -2.42
N GLY A 97 -1.74 -10.74 -2.70
CA GLY A 97 -1.07 -10.65 -4.00
C GLY A 97 -1.86 -11.30 -5.12
N LYS A 98 -2.53 -12.43 -4.85
CA LYS A 98 -3.47 -13.07 -5.77
C LYS A 98 -4.59 -12.13 -6.17
N GLN A 99 -5.16 -11.38 -5.22
CA GLN A 99 -6.21 -10.41 -5.53
C GLN A 99 -5.70 -9.31 -6.47
N VAL A 100 -4.52 -8.74 -6.21
CA VAL A 100 -3.90 -7.73 -7.09
C VAL A 100 -3.60 -8.33 -8.48
N PHE A 101 -3.07 -9.56 -8.52
CA PHE A 101 -2.79 -10.26 -9.79
C PHE A 101 -4.04 -10.42 -10.64
N MET A 102 -5.13 -10.89 -10.04
CA MET A 102 -6.42 -11.11 -10.70
C MET A 102 -7.13 -9.82 -11.11
N GLN A 103 -6.78 -8.69 -10.53
CA GLN A 103 -7.34 -7.38 -10.91
C GLN A 103 -6.53 -6.68 -12.01
N THR A 104 -5.22 -6.94 -12.08
CA THR A 104 -4.32 -6.11 -12.87
C THR A 104 -3.46 -6.91 -13.85
N CYS A 105 -2.85 -8.01 -13.41
CA CYS A 105 -1.77 -8.68 -14.15
C CYS A 105 -2.26 -9.79 -15.09
N PHE A 106 -3.35 -10.48 -14.71
CA PHE A 106 -3.82 -11.69 -15.41
C PHE A 106 -4.22 -11.42 -16.86
N VAL A 107 -4.65 -10.19 -17.18
CA VAL A 107 -5.09 -9.81 -18.54
C VAL A 107 -3.98 -10.06 -19.56
N CYS A 108 -2.74 -9.78 -19.17
CA CYS A 108 -1.57 -9.99 -20.02
C CYS A 108 -0.86 -11.33 -19.73
N HIS A 109 -0.64 -11.61 -18.43
CA HIS A 109 0.13 -12.79 -18.02
C HIS A 109 -0.69 -14.08 -17.92
N GLN A 110 -1.98 -14.04 -18.21
CA GLN A 110 -2.95 -15.13 -18.10
C GLN A 110 -3.13 -15.62 -16.65
N VAL A 111 -4.22 -16.31 -16.38
CA VAL A 111 -4.56 -16.81 -15.02
C VAL A 111 -3.53 -17.83 -14.52
N ASP A 112 -2.94 -18.59 -15.43
CA ASP A 112 -1.94 -19.62 -15.17
C ASP A 112 -0.49 -19.08 -15.20
N GLY A 113 -0.31 -17.77 -15.43
CA GLY A 113 0.99 -17.12 -15.48
C GLY A 113 1.86 -17.51 -16.68
N GLN A 114 1.28 -18.12 -17.75
CA GLN A 114 2.04 -18.57 -18.93
C GLN A 114 2.30 -17.44 -19.95
N GLY A 115 1.58 -16.33 -19.84
CA GLY A 115 1.73 -15.23 -20.77
C GLY A 115 1.29 -15.58 -22.20
N ILE A 116 1.88 -14.91 -23.19
CA ILE A 116 1.60 -15.10 -24.62
C ILE A 116 2.91 -15.36 -25.35
N ALA A 117 2.99 -16.48 -26.03
CA ALA A 117 4.21 -16.91 -26.72
C ALA A 117 4.77 -15.81 -27.64
N GLY A 118 6.05 -15.53 -27.50
CA GLY A 118 6.77 -14.51 -28.28
C GLY A 118 6.49 -13.06 -27.91
N GLN A 119 5.44 -12.77 -27.14
CA GLN A 119 5.04 -11.42 -26.78
C GLN A 119 5.14 -11.15 -25.27
N ILE A 120 4.43 -11.94 -24.46
CA ILE A 120 4.37 -11.75 -23.02
C ILE A 120 5.02 -12.96 -22.35
N PRO A 121 6.12 -12.75 -21.60
CA PRO A 121 6.85 -13.85 -21.01
C PRO A 121 6.05 -14.53 -19.89
N PRO A 122 6.30 -15.85 -19.67
CA PRO A 122 5.72 -16.56 -18.55
C PRO A 122 6.27 -16.04 -17.21
N LEU A 123 5.43 -15.99 -16.20
CA LEU A 123 5.81 -15.79 -14.80
C LEU A 123 6.15 -17.15 -14.14
N GLY A 124 5.53 -18.21 -14.64
CA GLY A 124 5.74 -19.56 -14.16
C GLY A 124 7.16 -20.06 -14.43
N LYS A 125 7.86 -20.48 -13.36
CA LYS A 125 9.25 -20.98 -13.40
C LYS A 125 10.22 -20.01 -14.12
N SER A 126 9.91 -18.71 -14.09
CA SER A 126 10.69 -17.69 -14.79
C SER A 126 12.04 -17.48 -14.11
N ASP A 127 13.13 -17.81 -14.81
CA ASP A 127 14.50 -17.50 -14.41
C ASP A 127 14.70 -15.98 -14.28
N PHE A 128 14.16 -15.23 -15.20
CA PHE A 128 14.23 -13.77 -15.22
C PHE A 128 13.55 -13.14 -14.00
N LEU A 129 12.35 -13.62 -13.61
CA LEU A 129 11.62 -13.14 -12.43
C LEU A 129 12.35 -13.51 -11.14
N MET A 130 12.94 -14.71 -11.08
CA MET A 130 13.56 -15.20 -9.85
C MET A 130 14.96 -14.65 -9.61
N ALA A 131 15.70 -14.26 -10.65
CA ALA A 131 17.09 -13.84 -10.56
C ALA A 131 17.28 -12.52 -9.81
N ASP A 132 16.34 -11.56 -9.94
CA ASP A 132 16.50 -10.22 -9.36
C ASP A 132 15.14 -9.67 -8.90
N LYS A 133 15.00 -9.57 -7.58
CA LYS A 133 13.79 -9.07 -6.93
C LYS A 133 13.59 -7.56 -7.12
N GLU A 134 14.67 -6.79 -7.05
CA GLU A 134 14.60 -5.34 -7.21
C GLU A 134 14.28 -4.95 -8.66
N ARG A 135 14.84 -5.69 -9.62
CA ARG A 135 14.46 -5.54 -11.03
C ARG A 135 12.97 -5.79 -11.23
N SER A 136 12.41 -6.81 -10.58
CA SER A 136 10.98 -7.10 -10.65
C SER A 136 10.13 -5.93 -10.10
N VAL A 137 10.56 -5.29 -9.03
CA VAL A 137 9.91 -4.08 -8.49
C VAL A 137 9.99 -2.93 -9.49
N ARG A 138 11.18 -2.69 -10.09
CA ARG A 138 11.36 -1.63 -11.10
C ARG A 138 10.46 -1.86 -12.31
N ILE A 139 10.36 -3.10 -12.78
CA ILE A 139 9.50 -3.45 -13.93
C ILE A 139 8.03 -3.15 -13.63
N VAL A 140 7.53 -3.50 -12.45
CA VAL A 140 6.16 -3.18 -12.07
C VAL A 140 5.94 -1.66 -12.03
N LEU A 141 6.88 -0.90 -11.50
CA LEU A 141 6.75 0.55 -11.35
C LEU A 141 6.92 1.34 -12.65
N GLN A 142 7.87 0.93 -13.48
CA GLN A 142 8.35 1.70 -14.64
C GLN A 142 7.93 1.09 -15.98
N GLY A 143 7.40 -0.13 -15.94
CA GLY A 143 7.17 -0.91 -17.15
C GLY A 143 8.45 -1.54 -17.69
N LEU A 144 8.32 -2.21 -18.82
CA LEU A 144 9.43 -2.85 -19.52
C LEU A 144 9.17 -2.84 -21.03
N THR A 145 10.16 -2.47 -21.80
CA THR A 145 10.12 -2.47 -23.27
C THR A 145 11.39 -3.09 -23.84
N GLY A 146 11.32 -3.57 -25.06
CA GLY A 146 12.46 -4.18 -25.75
C GLY A 146 12.53 -5.69 -25.59
N GLU A 147 13.60 -6.28 -26.08
CA GLU A 147 13.79 -7.73 -26.07
C GLU A 147 14.23 -8.22 -24.69
N GLN A 148 13.59 -9.30 -24.22
CA GLN A 148 13.96 -10.01 -23.00
C GLN A 148 14.09 -11.50 -23.28
N THR A 149 15.07 -12.11 -22.65
CA THR A 149 15.20 -13.58 -22.64
C THR A 149 14.67 -14.14 -21.34
N VAL A 150 13.66 -14.99 -21.41
CA VAL A 150 13.05 -15.67 -20.27
C VAL A 150 13.01 -17.16 -20.55
N ASN A 151 13.57 -17.96 -19.66
CA ASN A 151 13.67 -19.42 -19.81
C ASN A 151 14.32 -19.83 -21.17
N GLY A 152 15.33 -19.08 -21.62
CA GLY A 152 16.03 -19.33 -22.89
C GLY A 152 15.24 -18.96 -24.15
N LYS A 153 14.05 -18.33 -24.02
CA LYS A 153 13.23 -17.86 -25.15
C LYS A 153 13.20 -16.34 -25.20
N GLN A 154 13.18 -15.78 -26.40
CA GLN A 154 13.08 -14.35 -26.59
C GLN A 154 11.62 -13.90 -26.63
N PHE A 155 11.37 -12.76 -25.97
CA PHE A 155 10.10 -12.05 -25.93
C PHE A 155 10.33 -10.59 -26.25
N ASN A 156 9.46 -9.98 -27.03
CA ASN A 156 9.54 -8.58 -27.42
C ASN A 156 8.18 -7.91 -27.26
N GLY A 157 7.72 -7.85 -26.01
CA GLY A 157 6.47 -7.19 -25.65
C GLY A 157 6.69 -5.90 -24.88
N ILE A 158 5.58 -5.25 -24.56
CA ILE A 158 5.56 -4.04 -23.75
C ILE A 158 4.76 -4.32 -22.49
N MET A 159 5.38 -4.12 -21.34
CA MET A 159 4.68 -4.06 -20.05
C MET A 159 4.52 -2.60 -19.66
N LEU A 160 3.27 -2.16 -19.49
CA LEU A 160 2.99 -0.80 -19.07
C LEU A 160 3.36 -0.59 -17.59
N PRO A 161 3.76 0.63 -17.20
CA PRO A 161 4.05 0.95 -15.80
C PRO A 161 2.77 0.89 -14.94
N LEU A 162 2.87 0.26 -13.78
CA LEU A 162 1.79 0.12 -12.80
C LEU A 162 2.11 0.95 -11.55
N ASN A 163 2.60 2.16 -11.75
CA ASN A 163 3.06 3.07 -10.69
C ASN A 163 1.93 3.58 -9.77
N TYR A 164 0.67 3.35 -10.12
CA TYR A 164 -0.49 3.64 -9.30
C TYR A 164 -0.71 2.61 -8.16
N LEU A 165 -0.08 1.43 -8.24
CA LEU A 165 -0.17 0.43 -7.18
C LEU A 165 0.57 0.93 -5.94
N ALA A 166 -0.01 0.73 -4.75
CA ALA A 166 0.66 1.04 -3.49
C ALA A 166 1.86 0.10 -3.24
N ASP A 167 2.81 0.51 -2.41
CA ASP A 167 4.04 -0.24 -2.17
C ASP A 167 3.79 -1.62 -1.56
N ASP A 168 2.77 -1.74 -0.71
CA ASP A 168 2.32 -3.01 -0.14
C ASP A 168 1.63 -3.91 -1.18
N GLN A 169 0.87 -3.34 -2.13
CA GLN A 169 0.28 -4.08 -3.23
C GLN A 169 1.37 -4.67 -4.15
N ILE A 170 2.43 -3.90 -4.43
CA ILE A 170 3.58 -4.38 -5.20
C ILE A 170 4.31 -5.51 -4.45
N ALA A 171 4.56 -5.33 -3.16
CA ALA A 171 5.18 -6.37 -2.33
C ALA A 171 4.35 -7.66 -2.31
N ASN A 172 3.04 -7.54 -2.16
CA ASN A 172 2.12 -8.68 -2.11
C ASN A 172 2.04 -9.41 -3.46
N VAL A 173 1.85 -8.68 -4.58
CA VAL A 173 1.76 -9.32 -5.90
C VAL A 173 3.07 -9.97 -6.32
N LEU A 174 4.21 -9.38 -6.01
CA LEU A 174 5.51 -10.01 -6.27
C LEU A 174 5.74 -11.23 -5.37
N THR A 175 5.25 -11.21 -4.13
CA THR A 175 5.26 -12.40 -3.27
C THR A 175 4.41 -13.51 -3.88
N TYR A 176 3.23 -13.20 -4.38
CA TYR A 176 2.35 -14.17 -5.05
C TYR A 176 3.00 -14.76 -6.29
N VAL A 177 3.42 -13.95 -7.25
CA VAL A 177 3.95 -14.47 -8.53
C VAL A 177 5.25 -15.24 -8.36
N ARG A 178 6.07 -14.91 -7.35
CA ARG A 178 7.32 -15.62 -7.03
C ARG A 178 7.11 -16.91 -6.23
N ASN A 179 5.89 -17.21 -5.78
CA ASN A 179 5.57 -18.40 -4.98
C ASN A 179 4.44 -19.27 -5.53
N HIS A 180 3.76 -18.83 -6.58
CA HIS A 180 2.54 -19.54 -7.03
C HIS A 180 2.77 -20.41 -8.24
N PHE A 181 3.40 -19.92 -9.27
CA PHE A 181 3.48 -20.61 -10.58
C PHE A 181 4.66 -21.60 -10.71
N GLY A 182 4.84 -22.44 -9.69
CA GLY A 182 5.92 -23.44 -9.67
C GLY A 182 7.30 -22.87 -9.32
N THR A 183 7.32 -21.76 -8.64
CA THR A 183 8.50 -21.11 -8.05
C THR A 183 8.37 -21.03 -6.54
N SER A 184 9.48 -20.88 -5.84
CA SER A 184 9.52 -20.65 -4.40
C SER A 184 10.48 -19.52 -4.09
N GLY A 185 9.93 -18.36 -3.75
CA GLY A 185 10.66 -17.16 -3.37
C GLY A 185 10.39 -16.76 -1.93
N ASP A 186 11.13 -15.80 -1.47
CA ASP A 186 10.93 -15.15 -0.16
C ASP A 186 9.74 -14.17 -0.20
N ALA A 187 9.25 -13.79 0.97
CA ALA A 187 8.25 -12.74 1.13
C ALA A 187 8.80 -11.38 0.67
N GLY A 188 7.95 -10.57 0.04
CA GLY A 188 8.27 -9.20 -0.32
C GLY A 188 8.10 -8.25 0.87
N THR A 189 8.81 -7.13 0.83
CA THR A 189 8.59 -6.00 1.74
C THR A 189 8.30 -4.73 0.93
N PRO A 190 7.55 -3.77 1.45
CA PRO A 190 7.25 -2.51 0.73
C PRO A 190 8.48 -1.61 0.51
N GLY A 191 9.56 -1.83 1.28
CA GLY A 191 10.77 -1.00 1.23
C GLY A 191 11.35 -0.81 -0.16
N PRO A 192 11.62 -1.87 -0.95
CA PRO A 192 12.16 -1.76 -2.29
C PRO A 192 11.28 -0.92 -3.23
N ALA A 193 9.96 -1.05 -3.18
CA ALA A 193 9.05 -0.24 -3.99
C ALA A 193 9.13 1.24 -3.62
N ARG A 194 9.14 1.56 -2.33
CA ARG A 194 9.31 2.92 -1.83
C ARG A 194 10.63 3.53 -2.27
N THR A 195 11.74 2.82 -2.09
CA THR A 195 13.07 3.27 -2.51
C THR A 195 13.15 3.52 -4.02
N THR A 196 12.58 2.63 -4.82
CA THR A 196 12.56 2.78 -6.27
C THR A 196 11.75 4.00 -6.70
N ARG A 197 10.60 4.29 -6.07
CA ARG A 197 9.82 5.51 -6.38
C ARG A 197 10.59 6.79 -6.09
N THR A 198 11.32 6.84 -4.98
CA THR A 198 12.08 8.04 -4.58
C THR A 198 13.35 8.24 -5.39
N ALA A 199 13.95 7.15 -5.88
CA ALA A 199 15.18 7.19 -6.67
C ALA A 199 14.97 7.57 -8.14
N THR A 200 13.73 7.41 -8.66
CA THR A 200 13.44 7.68 -10.06
C THR A 200 12.35 8.75 -10.16
N PRO A 201 12.68 9.98 -10.60
CA PRO A 201 11.65 10.96 -10.92
C PRO A 201 10.73 10.38 -12.02
N PRO A 202 9.42 10.72 -12.01
CA PRO A 202 8.52 10.31 -13.07
C PRO A 202 9.07 10.82 -14.41
N PRO A 203 8.93 10.07 -15.52
CA PRO A 203 9.28 10.59 -16.83
C PRO A 203 8.51 11.89 -17.08
N PRO A 204 9.11 12.87 -17.79
CA PRO A 204 8.40 14.08 -18.15
C PRO A 204 7.13 13.72 -18.93
N PRO A 205 6.04 14.47 -18.74
CA PRO A 205 4.82 14.27 -19.52
C PRO A 205 5.11 14.39 -21.02
N PRO A 206 4.40 13.64 -21.86
CA PRO A 206 4.55 13.69 -23.32
C PRO A 206 4.26 15.04 -23.89
#